data_18e1469ed94b8349a5e888d575daffed
#
_entry.id   18e1469ed94b8349a5e888d575daffed
#
_cell.length_a   1.000
_cell.length_b   1.000
_cell.length_c   1.000
_cell.angle_alpha   90.00
_cell.angle_beta   90.00
_cell.angle_gamma   90.00
#
_symmetry.space_group_name_H-M   'P 1'
#
loop_
_entity.id
_entity.type
_entity.pdbx_description
1 polymer ?
#
loop_
_entity_poly.entity_id
_entity_poly.type
_entity_poly.pdbx_seq_one_letter_code
_entity_poly.pdbx_strand_id
1 'polypeptide(L)'
;MDIELISVETDLLPGKCCDTQTAYIMEKCAQIGSPVVGHMSVSRKNIHLADIVHEALERTSVIIVLCMDCEDLETVRTVIAEKVLKREEAQKTDLDMALERHGGTCPGLVMRREDKTVILLPGNEEDLHGIFEKELFKMLQKEQKDIVYSATVKICGDQGNAAKKLAAEIQKKNPETDISVTACTGEVIVRICTRAVEERDAKKTLKPVLKAFLEKFGDQVYTTDDAVTLEASVLSLLKERDLTLTTAESLTGGLLAARFTAVPGASE
;
A
#
# COMPACT_ATOMS: atom_id res chain seq x y z
N MET A 1 2.77 -13.80 -3.73
CA MET A 1 3.91 -13.32 -4.54
C MET A 1 4.51 -12.15 -3.79
N ASP A 2 5.80 -12.21 -3.50
CA ASP A 2 6.49 -11.13 -2.79
C ASP A 2 7.08 -10.16 -3.81
N ILE A 3 7.04 -8.85 -3.49
CA ILE A 3 7.51 -7.78 -4.35
C ILE A 3 8.61 -7.00 -3.62
N GLU A 4 9.68 -6.66 -4.32
CA GLU A 4 10.60 -5.61 -3.88
C GLU A 4 10.38 -4.33 -4.69
N LEU A 5 10.49 -3.19 -4.03
CA LEU A 5 10.27 -1.87 -4.60
C LEU A 5 11.57 -1.07 -4.59
N ILE A 6 11.92 -0.48 -5.72
CA ILE A 6 13.11 0.36 -5.86
C ILE A 6 12.66 1.73 -6.39
N SER A 7 12.89 2.79 -5.62
CA SER A 7 12.64 4.16 -6.06
C SER A 7 13.94 4.79 -6.58
N VAL A 8 13.95 5.17 -7.86
CA VAL A 8 15.09 5.84 -8.49
C VAL A 8 14.83 7.33 -8.52
N GLU A 9 15.40 8.06 -7.56
CA GLU A 9 15.07 9.47 -7.34
C GLU A 9 16.27 10.32 -6.94
N THR A 10 16.15 11.63 -7.19
CA THR A 10 17.16 12.61 -6.84
C THR A 10 16.83 13.36 -5.56
N ASP A 11 15.55 13.61 -5.28
CA ASP A 11 15.10 14.54 -4.24
C ASP A 11 14.75 13.88 -2.90
N LEU A 12 14.45 12.57 -2.88
CA LEU A 12 14.21 11.84 -1.63
C LEU A 12 15.46 11.70 -0.77
N LEU A 13 16.60 11.39 -1.38
CA LEU A 13 17.85 11.16 -0.66
C LEU A 13 18.34 12.37 0.15
N PRO A 14 18.15 13.64 -0.32
CA PRO A 14 18.43 14.81 0.51
C PRO A 14 17.42 15.06 1.63
N GLY A 15 16.34 14.24 1.73
CA GLY A 15 15.30 14.38 2.76
C GLY A 15 14.40 15.61 2.57
N LYS A 16 14.26 16.09 1.34
CA LYS A 16 13.44 17.28 1.03
C LYS A 16 11.97 16.98 0.85
N CYS A 17 11.61 15.75 0.53
CA CYS A 17 10.23 15.30 0.34
C CYS A 17 10.01 13.91 0.94
N CYS A 18 8.74 13.58 1.18
CA CYS A 18 8.31 12.24 1.60
C CYS A 18 7.99 11.39 0.37
N ASP A 19 8.32 10.12 0.41
CA ASP A 19 7.97 9.15 -0.64
C ASP A 19 6.52 8.68 -0.47
N THR A 20 5.59 9.48 -0.97
CA THR A 20 4.15 9.18 -0.93
C THR A 20 3.77 8.11 -1.96
N GLN A 21 4.48 8.03 -3.07
CA GLN A 21 4.20 7.09 -4.15
C GLN A 21 4.57 5.65 -3.78
N THR A 22 5.69 5.47 -3.11
CA THR A 22 6.05 4.18 -2.52
C THR A 22 5.00 3.71 -1.51
N ALA A 23 4.53 4.59 -0.63
CA ALA A 23 3.48 4.26 0.33
C ALA A 23 2.18 3.83 -0.36
N TYR A 24 1.79 4.52 -1.42
CA TYR A 24 0.64 4.16 -2.25
C TYR A 24 0.78 2.75 -2.86
N ILE A 25 1.92 2.46 -3.50
CA ILE A 25 2.15 1.13 -4.09
C ILE A 25 2.13 0.04 -3.02
N MET A 26 2.79 0.26 -1.89
CA MET A 26 2.80 -0.69 -0.78
C MET A 26 1.39 -1.01 -0.28
N GLU A 27 0.54 0.00 -0.13
CA GLU A 27 -0.85 -0.18 0.26
C GLU A 27 -1.63 -0.99 -0.77
N LYS A 28 -1.54 -0.62 -2.05
CA LYS A 28 -2.24 -1.30 -3.14
C LYS A 28 -1.77 -2.74 -3.34
N CYS A 29 -0.47 -2.98 -3.26
CA CYS A 29 0.10 -4.33 -3.32
C CYS A 29 -0.37 -5.20 -2.13
N ALA A 30 -0.46 -4.63 -0.94
CA ALA A 30 -1.00 -5.33 0.22
C ALA A 30 -2.48 -5.70 0.05
N GLN A 31 -3.29 -4.83 -0.58
CA GLN A 31 -4.71 -5.09 -0.86
C GLN A 31 -4.93 -6.31 -1.77
N ILE A 32 -4.03 -6.55 -2.73
CA ILE A 32 -4.08 -7.72 -3.62
C ILE A 32 -3.29 -8.94 -3.12
N GLY A 33 -2.69 -8.83 -1.93
CA GLY A 33 -1.95 -9.91 -1.34
C GLY A 33 -0.56 -10.17 -1.89
N SER A 34 0.00 -9.18 -2.52
CA SER A 34 1.40 -9.16 -2.95
C SER A 34 2.18 -8.16 -2.10
N PRO A 35 2.51 -8.49 -0.84
CA PRO A 35 3.18 -7.54 0.03
C PRO A 35 4.53 -7.11 -0.55
N VAL A 36 4.83 -5.84 -0.41
CA VAL A 36 6.19 -5.34 -0.64
C VAL A 36 7.03 -5.73 0.58
N VAL A 37 7.98 -6.64 0.36
CA VAL A 37 8.83 -7.21 1.42
C VAL A 37 10.14 -6.45 1.61
N GLY A 38 10.51 -5.59 0.67
CA GLY A 38 11.69 -4.74 0.73
C GLY A 38 11.50 -3.46 -0.08
N HIS A 39 12.05 -2.35 0.42
CA HIS A 39 12.08 -1.09 -0.29
C HIS A 39 13.46 -0.48 -0.22
N MET A 40 13.94 0.04 -1.35
CA MET A 40 15.21 0.75 -1.45
C MET A 40 15.05 2.02 -2.29
N SER A 41 15.51 3.15 -1.77
CA SER A 41 15.63 4.39 -2.53
C SER A 41 17.08 4.55 -3.01
N VAL A 42 17.25 4.76 -4.31
CA VAL A 42 18.57 4.90 -4.93
C VAL A 42 18.66 6.20 -5.72
N SER A 43 19.86 6.77 -5.76
CA SER A 43 20.09 7.96 -6.57
C SER A 43 20.02 7.62 -8.07
N ARG A 44 19.40 8.50 -8.85
CA ARG A 44 19.42 8.47 -10.32
C ARG A 44 20.84 8.26 -10.91
N LYS A 45 21.86 8.82 -10.25
CA LYS A 45 23.26 8.70 -10.66
C LYS A 45 23.96 7.43 -10.15
N ASN A 46 23.21 6.50 -9.57
CA ASN A 46 23.80 5.29 -9.00
C ASN A 46 24.26 4.34 -10.12
N ILE A 47 25.57 4.16 -10.20
CA ILE A 47 26.21 3.25 -11.18
C ILE A 47 25.94 1.77 -10.89
N HIS A 48 25.45 1.44 -9.68
CA HIS A 48 25.16 0.07 -9.23
C HIS A 48 23.68 -0.32 -9.33
N LEU A 49 22.86 0.47 -10.04
CA LEU A 49 21.43 0.16 -10.16
C LEU A 49 21.19 -1.27 -10.69
N ALA A 50 21.98 -1.69 -11.68
CA ALA A 50 21.87 -3.05 -12.24
C ALA A 50 22.15 -4.14 -11.20
N ASP A 51 23.18 -3.93 -10.38
CA ASP A 51 23.54 -4.89 -9.31
C ASP A 51 22.45 -4.94 -8.24
N ILE A 52 21.90 -3.80 -7.85
CA ILE A 52 20.79 -3.69 -6.89
C ILE A 52 19.55 -4.44 -7.38
N VAL A 53 19.16 -4.22 -8.64
CA VAL A 53 18.01 -4.91 -9.25
C VAL A 53 18.29 -6.42 -9.38
N HIS A 54 19.50 -6.81 -9.74
CA HIS A 54 19.89 -8.22 -9.84
C HIS A 54 19.80 -8.93 -8.48
N GLU A 55 20.38 -8.34 -7.44
CA GLU A 55 20.31 -8.87 -6.07
C GLU A 55 18.87 -8.97 -5.55
N ALA A 56 18.04 -7.99 -5.86
CA ALA A 56 16.62 -8.02 -5.50
C ALA A 56 15.88 -9.16 -6.23
N LEU A 57 16.19 -9.42 -7.51
CA LEU A 57 15.62 -10.56 -8.26
C LEU A 57 16.09 -11.93 -7.75
N GLU A 58 17.19 -12.03 -7.02
CA GLU A 58 17.57 -13.29 -6.36
C GLU A 58 16.65 -13.62 -5.17
N ARG A 59 16.10 -12.59 -4.52
CA ARG A 59 15.20 -12.75 -3.35
C ARG A 59 13.74 -12.84 -3.74
N THR A 60 13.32 -12.13 -4.79
CA THR A 60 11.94 -12.08 -5.27
C THR A 60 11.85 -12.37 -6.76
N SER A 61 10.66 -12.72 -7.24
CA SER A 61 10.41 -12.89 -8.68
C SER A 61 9.86 -11.62 -9.33
N VAL A 62 9.42 -10.65 -8.54
CA VAL A 62 8.82 -9.40 -9.05
C VAL A 62 9.44 -8.19 -8.37
N ILE A 63 9.89 -7.25 -9.19
CA ILE A 63 10.40 -5.96 -8.74
C ILE A 63 9.59 -4.85 -9.41
N ILE A 64 9.22 -3.85 -8.63
CA ILE A 64 8.67 -2.60 -9.14
C ILE A 64 9.75 -1.53 -9.01
N VAL A 65 10.05 -0.84 -10.09
CA VAL A 65 11.00 0.29 -10.11
C VAL A 65 10.22 1.55 -10.44
N LEU A 66 10.27 2.52 -9.53
CA LEU A 66 9.72 3.87 -9.73
C LEU A 66 10.79 4.78 -10.33
N CYS A 67 10.44 5.46 -11.41
CA CYS A 67 11.30 6.42 -12.10
C CYS A 67 10.62 7.80 -12.10
N MET A 68 11.35 8.89 -11.84
CA MET A 68 10.75 10.21 -11.71
C MET A 68 10.05 10.69 -12.98
N ASP A 69 10.64 10.46 -14.13
CA ASP A 69 10.14 10.90 -15.44
C ASP A 69 10.36 9.85 -16.54
N CYS A 70 9.90 10.16 -17.76
CA CYS A 70 10.01 9.26 -18.91
C CYS A 70 11.46 9.05 -19.36
N GLU A 71 12.34 10.04 -19.19
CA GLU A 71 13.76 9.95 -19.57
C GLU A 71 14.50 9.01 -18.63
N ASP A 72 14.22 9.11 -17.33
CA ASP A 72 14.72 8.20 -16.32
C ASP A 72 14.25 6.78 -16.58
N LEU A 73 12.96 6.61 -16.88
CA LEU A 73 12.36 5.31 -17.15
C LEU A 73 13.04 4.62 -18.34
N GLU A 74 13.30 5.33 -19.44
CA GLU A 74 13.98 4.78 -20.61
C GLU A 74 15.46 4.44 -20.32
N THR A 75 16.12 5.26 -19.52
CA THR A 75 17.51 5.00 -19.09
C THR A 75 17.57 3.75 -18.22
N VAL A 76 16.68 3.64 -17.23
CA VAL A 76 16.58 2.48 -16.33
C VAL A 76 16.19 1.22 -17.11
N ARG A 77 15.25 1.32 -18.04
CA ARG A 77 14.86 0.24 -18.95
C ARG A 77 16.08 -0.33 -19.67
N THR A 78 16.89 0.53 -20.29
CA THR A 78 18.09 0.11 -21.03
C THR A 78 19.06 -0.64 -20.13
N VAL A 79 19.35 -0.10 -18.94
CA VAL A 79 20.25 -0.73 -17.96
C VAL A 79 19.72 -2.11 -17.54
N ILE A 80 18.44 -2.23 -17.26
CA ILE A 80 17.83 -3.50 -16.84
C ILE A 80 17.81 -4.50 -17.97
N ALA A 81 17.43 -4.10 -19.18
CA ALA A 81 17.40 -4.99 -20.34
C ALA A 81 18.78 -5.59 -20.62
N GLU A 82 19.82 -4.77 -20.64
CA GLU A 82 21.18 -5.18 -20.99
C GLU A 82 21.89 -5.94 -19.88
N LYS A 83 21.91 -5.37 -18.68
CA LYS A 83 22.77 -5.86 -17.59
C LYS A 83 22.08 -6.89 -16.68
N VAL A 84 20.78 -6.76 -16.47
CA VAL A 84 20.01 -7.63 -15.56
C VAL A 84 19.37 -8.77 -16.33
N LEU A 85 18.58 -8.46 -17.34
CA LEU A 85 17.88 -9.46 -18.14
C LEU A 85 18.74 -10.06 -19.24
N LYS A 86 19.94 -9.54 -19.50
CA LYS A 86 20.92 -10.02 -20.49
C LYS A 86 20.28 -10.28 -21.85
N ARG A 87 19.44 -9.35 -22.30
CA ARG A 87 18.75 -9.44 -23.59
C ARG A 87 19.68 -9.01 -24.73
N GLU A 88 19.67 -9.77 -25.82
CA GLU A 88 20.32 -9.35 -27.05
C GLU A 88 19.58 -8.19 -27.72
N GLU A 89 20.25 -7.36 -28.54
CA GLU A 89 19.63 -6.17 -29.16
C GLU A 89 18.36 -6.48 -29.95
N ALA A 90 18.30 -7.63 -30.62
CA ALA A 90 17.12 -8.07 -31.36
C ALA A 90 15.90 -8.46 -30.50
N GLN A 91 16.09 -8.68 -29.21
CA GLN A 91 15.02 -9.11 -28.28
C GLN A 91 14.54 -7.97 -27.37
N LYS A 92 15.04 -6.75 -27.57
CA LYS A 92 14.78 -5.63 -26.64
C LYS A 92 13.33 -5.11 -26.63
N THR A 93 12.54 -5.39 -27.65
CA THR A 93 11.20 -4.80 -27.83
C THR A 93 10.06 -5.80 -27.81
N ASP A 94 10.25 -7.03 -28.27
CA ASP A 94 9.14 -7.97 -28.48
C ASP A 94 8.61 -8.66 -27.20
N LEU A 95 9.36 -8.57 -26.10
CA LEU A 95 9.00 -9.18 -24.80
C LEU A 95 8.51 -8.17 -23.77
N ASP A 96 8.53 -6.88 -24.09
CA ASP A 96 8.11 -5.82 -23.19
C ASP A 96 6.63 -5.49 -23.43
N MET A 97 5.85 -5.48 -22.36
CA MET A 97 4.45 -5.07 -22.37
C MET A 97 4.37 -3.62 -21.88
N ALA A 98 3.97 -2.71 -22.75
CA ALA A 98 3.67 -1.36 -22.35
C ALA A 98 2.38 -1.32 -21.51
N LEU A 99 2.41 -0.60 -20.41
CA LEU A 99 1.23 -0.24 -19.64
C LEU A 99 0.74 1.13 -20.15
N GLU A 100 -0.52 1.18 -20.59
CA GLU A 100 -1.06 2.36 -21.26
C GLU A 100 -1.14 3.58 -20.31
N ARG A 101 -1.00 4.76 -20.91
CA ARG A 101 -1.20 6.03 -20.21
C ARG A 101 -2.69 6.25 -19.95
N HIS A 102 -3.02 6.70 -18.78
CA HIS A 102 -4.40 6.95 -18.37
C HIS A 102 -4.59 8.38 -17.83
N GLY A 103 -4.26 9.35 -18.67
CA GLY A 103 -4.37 10.78 -18.37
C GLY A 103 -3.02 11.49 -18.31
N GLY A 104 -1.95 10.80 -17.98
CA GLY A 104 -0.61 11.37 -17.88
C GLY A 104 0.22 11.32 -19.17
N THR A 105 1.50 11.55 -19.03
CA THR A 105 2.46 11.69 -20.14
C THR A 105 3.39 10.49 -20.29
N CYS A 106 3.60 9.69 -19.24
CA CYS A 106 4.57 8.63 -19.19
C CYS A 106 3.90 7.25 -19.09
N PRO A 107 4.19 6.30 -20.00
CA PRO A 107 3.70 4.92 -19.89
C PRO A 107 4.51 4.15 -18.86
N GLY A 108 3.90 3.11 -18.28
CA GLY A 108 4.64 2.08 -17.56
C GLY A 108 5.16 0.99 -18.51
N LEU A 109 5.98 0.10 -17.98
CA LEU A 109 6.57 -0.99 -18.75
C LEU A 109 6.71 -2.25 -17.90
N VAL A 110 6.34 -3.41 -18.45
CA VAL A 110 6.60 -4.73 -17.84
C VAL A 110 7.61 -5.47 -18.66
N MET A 111 8.73 -5.81 -18.04
CA MET A 111 9.83 -6.56 -18.64
C MET A 111 9.88 -7.95 -18.01
N ARG A 112 9.88 -9.01 -18.83
CA ARG A 112 9.89 -10.39 -18.35
C ARG A 112 11.02 -11.19 -18.94
N ARG A 113 11.61 -12.05 -18.12
CA ARG A 113 12.52 -13.09 -18.54
C ARG A 113 12.38 -14.29 -17.62
N GLU A 114 12.03 -15.46 -18.18
CA GLU A 114 11.78 -16.68 -17.41
C GLU A 114 10.70 -16.44 -16.33
N ASP A 115 11.04 -16.65 -15.06
CA ASP A 115 10.19 -16.43 -13.90
C ASP A 115 10.36 -15.03 -13.25
N LYS A 116 11.19 -14.17 -13.84
CA LYS A 116 11.50 -12.83 -13.33
C LYS A 116 10.72 -11.75 -14.07
N THR A 117 10.15 -10.83 -13.31
CA THR A 117 9.39 -9.69 -13.83
C THR A 117 9.91 -8.40 -13.22
N VAL A 118 10.23 -7.44 -14.05
CA VAL A 118 10.56 -6.08 -13.63
C VAL A 118 9.50 -5.14 -14.20
N ILE A 119 8.89 -4.36 -13.35
CA ILE A 119 7.83 -3.40 -13.69
C ILE A 119 8.40 -2.00 -13.48
N LEU A 120 8.48 -1.21 -14.54
CA LEU A 120 8.89 0.18 -14.48
C LEU A 120 7.66 1.07 -14.47
N LEU A 121 7.57 1.96 -13.50
CA LEU A 121 6.46 2.89 -13.35
C LEU A 121 6.96 4.33 -13.24
N PRO A 122 6.22 5.30 -13.80
CA PRO A 122 6.49 6.70 -13.55
C PRO A 122 6.18 7.06 -12.10
N GLY A 123 6.99 7.93 -11.49
CA GLY A 123 6.84 8.34 -10.10
C GLY A 123 5.91 9.53 -9.89
N ASN A 124 5.42 10.19 -10.94
CA ASN A 124 4.42 11.21 -10.79
C ASN A 124 3.04 10.61 -10.46
N GLU A 125 2.27 11.30 -9.65
CA GLU A 125 1.02 10.79 -9.06
C GLU A 125 -0.03 10.41 -10.13
N GLU A 126 -0.24 11.27 -11.11
CA GLU A 126 -1.28 11.10 -12.13
C GLU A 126 -1.03 9.86 -13.01
N ASP A 127 0.19 9.71 -13.53
CA ASP A 127 0.57 8.56 -14.34
C ASP A 127 0.56 7.27 -13.51
N LEU A 128 1.16 7.30 -12.33
CA LEU A 128 1.27 6.14 -11.46
C LEU A 128 -0.09 5.58 -11.06
N HIS A 129 -0.98 6.43 -10.53
CA HIS A 129 -2.30 6.00 -10.09
C HIS A 129 -3.15 5.49 -11.25
N GLY A 130 -3.10 6.20 -12.40
CA GLY A 130 -3.82 5.79 -13.60
C GLY A 130 -3.41 4.41 -14.11
N ILE A 131 -2.10 4.17 -14.22
CA ILE A 131 -1.55 2.88 -14.67
C ILE A 131 -1.83 1.78 -13.64
N PHE A 132 -1.59 2.08 -12.34
CA PHE A 132 -1.73 1.08 -11.30
C PHE A 132 -3.16 0.56 -11.20
N GLU A 133 -4.16 1.45 -11.10
CA GLU A 133 -5.55 1.06 -10.88
C GLU A 133 -6.20 0.39 -12.09
N LYS A 134 -5.87 0.83 -13.29
CA LYS A 134 -6.52 0.32 -14.51
C LYS A 134 -5.90 -0.94 -15.08
N GLU A 135 -4.58 -1.09 -14.93
CA GLU A 135 -3.85 -2.20 -15.57
C GLU A 135 -3.06 -3.06 -14.59
N LEU A 136 -2.15 -2.45 -13.82
CA LEU A 136 -1.20 -3.21 -13.02
C LEU A 136 -1.90 -4.00 -11.90
N PHE A 137 -2.89 -3.40 -11.24
CA PHE A 137 -3.67 -4.05 -10.20
C PHE A 137 -4.30 -5.36 -10.69
N LYS A 138 -4.95 -5.33 -11.85
CA LYS A 138 -5.58 -6.50 -12.45
C LYS A 138 -4.56 -7.55 -12.90
N MET A 139 -3.42 -7.09 -13.41
CA MET A 139 -2.34 -7.98 -13.84
C MET A 139 -1.76 -8.74 -12.65
N LEU A 140 -1.38 -8.03 -11.59
CA LEU A 140 -0.83 -8.63 -10.36
C LEU A 140 -1.85 -9.55 -9.68
N GLN A 141 -3.12 -9.17 -9.66
CA GLN A 141 -4.19 -9.99 -9.08
C GLN A 141 -4.37 -11.32 -9.81
N LYS A 142 -4.26 -11.35 -11.14
CA LYS A 142 -4.37 -12.58 -11.95
C LYS A 142 -3.21 -13.55 -11.74
N GLU A 143 -2.03 -13.06 -11.39
CA GLU A 143 -0.84 -13.87 -11.15
C GLU A 143 -0.84 -14.49 -9.75
N GLN A 144 -1.76 -14.07 -8.88
CA GLN A 144 -1.93 -14.63 -7.53
C GLN A 144 -2.73 -15.94 -7.59
N LYS A 145 -2.22 -16.97 -6.93
CA LYS A 145 -2.96 -18.21 -6.70
C LYS A 145 -3.95 -18.08 -5.55
N ASP A 146 -3.60 -17.27 -4.55
CA ASP A 146 -4.40 -17.04 -3.35
C ASP A 146 -4.77 -15.56 -3.27
N ILE A 147 -6.01 -15.28 -2.90
CA ILE A 147 -6.51 -13.93 -2.66
C ILE A 147 -6.24 -13.60 -1.18
N VAL A 148 -5.71 -12.38 -0.93
CA VAL A 148 -5.64 -11.88 0.44
C VAL A 148 -6.94 -11.19 0.79
N TYR A 149 -7.50 -11.64 1.88
CA TYR A 149 -8.64 -11.00 2.51
C TYR A 149 -8.18 -10.28 3.76
N SER A 150 -8.65 -9.06 3.94
CA SER A 150 -8.33 -8.25 5.11
C SER A 150 -9.60 -7.83 5.83
N ALA A 151 -9.47 -7.67 7.14
CA ALA A 151 -10.45 -7.03 7.99
C ALA A 151 -9.74 -5.98 8.85
N THR A 152 -10.37 -4.85 9.06
CA THR A 152 -9.84 -3.76 9.87
C THR A 152 -10.68 -3.59 11.13
N VAL A 153 -10.03 -3.25 12.24
CA VAL A 153 -10.68 -2.80 13.47
C VAL A 153 -10.02 -1.51 13.88
N LYS A 154 -10.81 -0.45 13.99
CA LYS A 154 -10.32 0.85 14.43
C LYS A 154 -10.86 1.14 15.84
N ILE A 155 -9.95 1.42 16.77
CA ILE A 155 -10.21 1.53 18.20
C ILE A 155 -9.86 2.95 18.64
N CYS A 156 -10.79 3.63 19.29
CA CYS A 156 -10.58 4.95 19.85
C CYS A 156 -9.77 4.88 21.15
N GLY A 157 -8.86 5.83 21.36
CA GLY A 157 -8.06 5.98 22.58
C GLY A 157 -6.69 5.29 22.51
N ASP A 158 -5.94 5.39 23.61
CA ASP A 158 -4.58 4.84 23.73
C ASP A 158 -4.60 3.36 24.13
N GLN A 159 -5.00 2.51 23.20
CA GLN A 159 -5.12 1.06 23.38
C GLN A 159 -4.01 0.26 22.68
N GLY A 160 -2.97 0.92 22.19
CA GLY A 160 -1.93 0.30 21.37
C GLY A 160 -1.26 -0.92 22.02
N ASN A 161 -0.90 -0.83 23.29
CA ASN A 161 -0.26 -1.95 24.00
C ASN A 161 -1.22 -3.13 24.23
N ALA A 162 -2.48 -2.85 24.55
CA ALA A 162 -3.49 -3.89 24.72
C ALA A 162 -3.81 -4.60 23.40
N ALA A 163 -3.91 -3.85 22.31
CA ALA A 163 -4.14 -4.38 20.96
C ALA A 163 -2.96 -5.24 20.49
N LYS A 164 -1.71 -4.78 20.68
CA LYS A 164 -0.50 -5.57 20.34
C LYS A 164 -0.41 -6.88 21.11
N LYS A 165 -0.74 -6.85 22.42
CA LYS A 165 -0.76 -8.05 23.24
C LYS A 165 -1.78 -9.06 22.75
N LEU A 166 -3.01 -8.62 22.48
CA LEU A 166 -4.07 -9.47 21.95
C LEU A 166 -3.70 -10.02 20.56
N ALA A 167 -3.16 -9.19 19.67
CA ALA A 167 -2.70 -9.61 18.35
C ALA A 167 -1.66 -10.73 18.45
N ALA A 168 -0.64 -10.58 19.31
CA ALA A 168 0.39 -11.60 19.51
C ALA A 168 -0.16 -12.92 20.07
N GLU A 169 -1.16 -12.86 20.98
CA GLU A 169 -1.82 -14.04 21.52
C GLU A 169 -2.64 -14.79 20.45
N ILE A 170 -3.34 -14.02 19.60
CA ILE A 170 -4.16 -14.60 18.53
C ILE A 170 -3.28 -15.18 17.43
N GLN A 171 -2.22 -14.47 17.02
CA GLN A 171 -1.33 -14.91 15.96
C GLN A 171 -0.60 -16.21 16.29
N LYS A 172 -0.27 -16.45 17.56
CA LYS A 172 0.29 -17.74 18.01
C LYS A 172 -0.67 -18.91 17.80
N LYS A 173 -1.99 -18.67 17.85
CA LYS A 173 -3.04 -19.70 17.69
C LYS A 173 -3.50 -19.83 16.25
N ASN A 174 -3.29 -18.79 15.42
CA ASN A 174 -3.73 -18.71 14.04
C ASN A 174 -2.55 -18.26 13.15
N PRO A 175 -1.56 -19.13 12.92
CA PRO A 175 -0.34 -18.76 12.17
C PRO A 175 -0.62 -18.40 10.69
N GLU A 176 -1.81 -18.78 10.18
CA GLU A 176 -2.28 -18.43 8.84
C GLU A 176 -2.81 -16.98 8.72
N THR A 177 -2.92 -16.27 9.85
CA THR A 177 -3.31 -14.85 9.85
C THR A 177 -2.09 -13.97 10.09
N ASP A 178 -2.05 -12.83 9.44
CA ASP A 178 -1.12 -11.75 9.72
C ASP A 178 -1.88 -10.58 10.38
N ILE A 179 -1.43 -10.15 11.55
CA ILE A 179 -2.10 -9.11 12.35
C ILE A 179 -1.13 -7.96 12.60
N SER A 180 -1.36 -6.85 11.96
CA SER A 180 -0.62 -5.61 12.19
C SER A 180 -1.40 -4.66 13.10
N VAL A 181 -0.69 -3.96 13.99
CA VAL A 181 -1.26 -2.98 14.92
C VAL A 181 -0.48 -1.67 14.80
N THR A 182 -1.14 -0.67 14.26
CA THR A 182 -0.61 0.69 14.12
C THR A 182 -1.28 1.58 15.17
N ALA A 183 -0.48 2.14 16.07
CA ALA A 183 -0.96 3.11 17.07
C ALA A 183 -0.70 4.53 16.57
N CYS A 184 -1.76 5.30 16.40
CA CYS A 184 -1.74 6.71 16.08
C CYS A 184 -2.16 7.54 17.30
N THR A 185 -2.03 8.86 17.24
CA THR A 185 -2.50 9.73 18.33
C THR A 185 -4.03 9.67 18.43
N GLY A 186 -4.53 9.09 19.53
CA GLY A 186 -5.95 8.99 19.81
C GLY A 186 -6.67 7.81 19.16
N GLU A 187 -5.99 6.98 18.37
CA GLU A 187 -6.60 5.78 17.76
C GLU A 187 -5.60 4.64 17.57
N VAL A 188 -6.13 3.45 17.44
CA VAL A 188 -5.36 2.24 17.08
C VAL A 188 -6.06 1.56 15.91
N ILE A 189 -5.28 1.28 14.86
CA ILE A 189 -5.76 0.55 13.69
C ILE A 189 -5.17 -0.86 13.74
N VAL A 190 -6.04 -1.85 13.78
CA VAL A 190 -5.68 -3.27 13.69
C VAL A 190 -6.10 -3.77 12.32
N ARG A 191 -5.14 -4.23 11.53
CA ARG A 191 -5.40 -4.89 10.25
C ARG A 191 -5.11 -6.38 10.39
N ILE A 192 -6.07 -7.20 9.99
CA ILE A 192 -6.03 -8.66 10.08
C ILE A 192 -6.10 -9.18 8.66
N CYS A 193 -5.08 -9.89 8.20
CA CYS A 193 -5.01 -10.44 6.85
C CYS A 193 -4.93 -11.98 6.90
N THR A 194 -5.51 -12.65 5.91
CA THR A 194 -5.34 -14.07 5.66
C THR A 194 -5.33 -14.35 4.17
N ARG A 195 -4.65 -15.42 3.77
CA ARG A 195 -4.64 -15.87 2.37
C ARG A 195 -5.59 -17.04 2.21
N ALA A 196 -6.42 -17.01 1.17
CA ALA A 196 -7.32 -18.11 0.83
C ALA A 196 -7.62 -18.11 -0.67
N VAL A 197 -7.91 -19.29 -1.20
CA VAL A 197 -8.37 -19.42 -2.59
C VAL A 197 -9.80 -18.92 -2.75
N GLU A 198 -10.64 -19.15 -1.73
CA GLU A 198 -12.04 -18.73 -1.72
C GLU A 198 -12.33 -17.75 -0.59
N GLU A 199 -13.14 -16.76 -0.88
CA GLU A 199 -13.62 -15.76 0.10
C GLU A 199 -14.29 -16.39 1.32
N ARG A 200 -15.01 -17.50 1.12
CA ARG A 200 -15.69 -18.22 2.20
C ARG A 200 -14.71 -18.72 3.27
N ASP A 201 -13.56 -19.24 2.83
CA ASP A 201 -12.56 -19.78 3.74
C ASP A 201 -11.81 -18.66 4.46
N ALA A 202 -11.50 -17.57 3.76
CA ALA A 202 -10.98 -16.37 4.38
C ALA A 202 -11.91 -15.83 5.49
N LYS A 203 -13.21 -15.71 5.19
CA LYS A 203 -14.20 -15.26 6.18
C LYS A 203 -14.29 -16.16 7.41
N LYS A 204 -14.11 -17.49 7.25
CA LYS A 204 -14.08 -18.42 8.40
C LYS A 204 -12.87 -18.15 9.30
N THR A 205 -11.72 -17.85 8.70
CA THR A 205 -10.48 -17.56 9.44
C THR A 205 -10.52 -16.17 10.08
N LEU A 206 -10.97 -15.15 9.37
CA LEU A 206 -11.00 -13.76 9.86
C LEU A 206 -12.07 -13.52 10.95
N LYS A 207 -13.26 -14.13 10.80
CA LYS A 207 -14.40 -13.87 11.69
C LYS A 207 -14.11 -14.10 13.18
N PRO A 208 -13.49 -15.22 13.62
CA PRO A 208 -13.19 -15.41 15.05
C PRO A 208 -12.13 -14.42 15.56
N VAL A 209 -11.16 -14.05 14.72
CA VAL A 209 -10.12 -13.07 15.07
C VAL A 209 -10.74 -11.68 15.23
N LEU A 210 -11.54 -11.26 14.26
CA LEU A 210 -12.28 -10.00 14.32
C LEU A 210 -13.17 -9.93 15.60
N LYS A 211 -13.91 -11.01 15.87
CA LYS A 211 -14.76 -11.11 17.04
C LYS A 211 -13.98 -10.94 18.35
N ALA A 212 -12.78 -11.50 18.47
CA ALA A 212 -11.94 -11.35 19.65
C ALA A 212 -11.55 -9.89 19.93
N PHE A 213 -11.27 -9.10 18.90
CA PHE A 213 -11.01 -7.66 19.04
C PHE A 213 -12.29 -6.90 19.43
N LEU A 214 -13.43 -7.20 18.80
CA LEU A 214 -14.71 -6.59 19.12
C LEU A 214 -15.13 -6.87 20.58
N GLU A 215 -14.97 -8.10 21.06
CA GLU A 215 -15.28 -8.47 22.44
C GLU A 215 -14.33 -7.82 23.45
N LYS A 216 -13.04 -7.68 23.09
CA LYS A 216 -12.04 -7.08 23.98
C LYS A 216 -12.19 -5.58 24.15
N PHE A 217 -12.49 -4.87 23.07
CA PHE A 217 -12.51 -3.40 23.05
C PHE A 217 -13.92 -2.81 23.07
N GLY A 218 -14.95 -3.59 22.76
CA GLY A 218 -16.36 -3.21 22.88
C GLY A 218 -16.67 -1.85 22.26
N ASP A 219 -17.24 -0.95 23.05
CA ASP A 219 -17.64 0.40 22.61
C ASP A 219 -16.46 1.32 22.17
N GLN A 220 -15.23 0.91 22.44
CA GLN A 220 -14.05 1.63 21.94
C GLN A 220 -13.80 1.37 20.46
N VAL A 221 -14.36 0.30 19.89
CA VAL A 221 -14.30 0.06 18.44
C VAL A 221 -15.31 0.98 17.76
N TYR A 222 -14.81 1.97 17.05
CA TYR A 222 -15.69 2.92 16.38
C TYR A 222 -16.06 2.51 14.94
N THR A 223 -15.26 1.67 14.29
CA THR A 223 -15.57 1.09 12.97
C THR A 223 -14.77 -0.16 12.67
N THR A 224 -15.28 -0.97 11.76
CA THR A 224 -14.56 -2.08 11.08
C THR A 224 -14.42 -1.82 9.58
N ASP A 225 -14.83 -0.65 9.11
CA ASP A 225 -14.65 -0.20 7.73
C ASP A 225 -13.35 0.61 7.62
N ASP A 226 -12.46 0.18 6.72
CA ASP A 226 -11.15 0.82 6.51
C ASP A 226 -11.28 2.25 5.96
N ALA A 227 -12.34 2.54 5.23
CA ALA A 227 -12.59 3.87 4.65
C ALA A 227 -13.12 4.89 5.67
N VAL A 228 -13.70 4.44 6.80
CA VAL A 228 -14.31 5.34 7.79
C VAL A 228 -13.25 5.92 8.72
N THR A 229 -13.17 7.24 8.80
CA THR A 229 -12.30 7.96 9.74
C THR A 229 -12.98 8.17 11.08
N LEU A 230 -12.20 8.52 12.12
CA LEU A 230 -12.74 8.83 13.44
C LEU A 230 -13.71 10.02 13.39
N GLU A 231 -13.36 11.05 12.63
CA GLU A 231 -14.19 12.24 12.43
C GLU A 231 -15.52 11.89 11.75
N ALA A 232 -15.48 11.06 10.71
CA ALA A 232 -16.68 10.60 10.01
C ALA A 232 -17.59 9.80 10.94
N SER A 233 -17.00 8.94 11.77
CA SER A 233 -17.76 8.17 12.76
C SER A 233 -18.42 9.07 13.81
N VAL A 234 -17.70 10.08 14.31
CA VAL A 234 -18.27 11.06 15.26
C VAL A 234 -19.40 11.85 14.63
N LEU A 235 -19.23 12.35 13.40
CA LEU A 235 -20.29 13.09 12.67
C LEU A 235 -21.53 12.21 12.46
N SER A 236 -21.36 10.93 12.12
CA SER A 236 -22.47 9.99 11.98
C SER A 236 -23.23 9.84 13.30
N LEU A 237 -22.52 9.67 14.42
CA LEU A 237 -23.14 9.57 15.75
C LEU A 237 -23.86 10.85 16.19
N LEU A 238 -23.31 12.02 15.86
CA LEU A 238 -23.98 13.30 16.14
C LEU A 238 -25.27 13.41 15.34
N LYS A 239 -25.23 13.08 14.05
CA LYS A 239 -26.40 13.09 13.16
C LYS A 239 -27.49 12.11 13.62
N GLU A 240 -27.11 10.89 14.01
CA GLU A 240 -28.05 9.89 14.56
C GLU A 240 -28.75 10.34 15.83
N ARG A 241 -28.11 11.22 16.61
CA ARG A 241 -28.62 11.73 17.88
C ARG A 241 -29.23 13.13 17.78
N ASP A 242 -29.31 13.69 16.57
CA ASP A 242 -29.79 15.06 16.34
C ASP A 242 -29.00 16.10 17.14
N LEU A 243 -27.66 15.94 17.16
CA LEU A 243 -26.75 16.81 17.92
C LEU A 243 -25.87 17.61 16.94
N THR A 244 -25.52 18.82 17.35
CA THR A 244 -24.57 19.69 16.64
C THR A 244 -23.27 19.80 17.40
N LEU A 245 -22.17 20.06 16.67
CA LEU A 245 -20.84 20.27 17.22
C LEU A 245 -20.42 21.73 17.04
N THR A 246 -19.89 22.32 18.09
CA THR A 246 -19.23 23.64 18.04
C THR A 246 -17.82 23.50 18.60
N THR A 247 -16.85 24.17 17.98
CA THR A 247 -15.46 24.20 18.44
C THR A 247 -15.06 25.62 18.83
N ALA A 248 -14.29 25.74 19.90
CA ALA A 248 -13.60 26.98 20.28
C ALA A 248 -12.12 26.66 20.46
N GLU A 249 -11.28 27.15 19.57
CA GLU A 249 -9.88 26.81 19.49
C GLU A 249 -8.98 28.02 19.69
N SER A 250 -7.81 27.82 20.28
CA SER A 250 -6.76 28.83 20.43
C SER A 250 -5.43 28.30 19.91
N LEU A 251 -4.76 27.45 20.68
CA LEU A 251 -3.44 26.91 20.35
C LEU A 251 -3.45 26.06 19.07
N THR A 252 -4.50 25.32 18.82
CA THR A 252 -4.67 24.43 17.66
C THR A 252 -4.93 25.18 16.34
N GLY A 253 -5.24 26.49 16.42
CA GLY A 253 -5.42 27.34 15.24
C GLY A 253 -6.53 26.89 14.28
N GLY A 254 -7.55 26.18 14.76
CA GLY A 254 -8.64 25.65 13.96
C GLY A 254 -8.43 24.21 13.46
N LEU A 255 -7.41 23.50 13.95
CA LEU A 255 -7.09 22.16 13.49
C LEU A 255 -8.23 21.14 13.76
N LEU A 256 -8.91 21.25 14.90
CA LEU A 256 -10.03 20.37 15.23
C LEU A 256 -11.21 20.63 14.28
N ALA A 257 -11.57 21.91 14.06
CA ALA A 257 -12.59 22.27 13.10
C ALA A 257 -12.24 21.82 11.68
N ALA A 258 -10.98 21.99 11.27
CA ALA A 258 -10.52 21.57 9.94
C ALA A 258 -10.66 20.04 9.73
N ARG A 259 -10.38 19.24 10.74
CA ARG A 259 -10.55 17.75 10.66
C ARG A 259 -12.01 17.38 10.41
N PHE A 260 -12.96 18.01 11.09
CA PHE A 260 -14.39 17.74 10.87
C PHE A 260 -14.89 18.27 9.53
N THR A 261 -14.50 19.49 9.15
CA THR A 261 -14.93 20.10 7.89
C THR A 261 -14.32 19.43 6.64
N ALA A 262 -13.25 18.64 6.81
CA ALA A 262 -12.70 17.80 5.74
C ALA A 262 -13.59 16.60 5.38
N VAL A 263 -14.54 16.24 6.26
CA VAL A 263 -15.48 15.13 6.00
C VAL A 263 -16.65 15.66 5.15
N PRO A 264 -16.94 15.07 3.98
CA PRO A 264 -18.08 15.45 3.16
C PRO A 264 -19.41 15.37 3.95
N GLY A 265 -20.25 16.40 3.86
CA GLY A 265 -21.51 16.47 4.58
C GLY A 265 -21.41 16.94 6.04
N ALA A 266 -20.26 17.44 6.48
CA ALA A 266 -20.06 17.95 7.85
C ALA A 266 -20.93 19.16 8.22
N SER A 267 -21.50 19.87 7.26
CA SER A 267 -22.39 21.04 7.47
C SER A 267 -23.88 20.68 7.56
N GLU A 268 -24.24 19.44 7.37
CA GLU A 268 -25.62 18.94 7.51
C GLU A 268 -25.98 18.67 8.98
#